data_8a98422aae8a82298b3f5bf0d410aa7c
#
_entry.id   8a98422aae8a82298b3f5bf0d410aa7c
#
_cell.length_a   1.000
_cell.length_b   1.000
_cell.length_c   1.000
_cell.angle_alpha   90.00
_cell.angle_beta   90.00
_cell.angle_gamma   90.00
#
_symmetry.space_group_name_H-M   'P 1'
#
loop_
_entity.id
_entity.type
_entity.pdbx_description
1 polymer ?
#
loop_
_entity_poly.entity_id
_entity_poly.type
_entity_poly.pdbx_seq_one_letter_code
_entity_poly.pdbx_strand_id
1 'polypeptide(L)'
;MTEEILINGEIMDLDASFKGVQMVFQSPYLTDFQSIVSNRTNSVTFPATNHNRAIIGCVSLQQDSVFPYRKHRAIYRRDGVQMFDGKATLLSVTDRNIQMCFTWGNTDAFQKLFDTNLRELDLGRCNYPPALSNTANYIPLIDYGGGRMGVGVSVSSVLTAIQTKCGVTGLTSLASFVSNRRYALALTTRNGDTTTREKQGLQFGTLGAKSFSSGSFYGWSALLNASGGTDPKHIMDSDGVIDISEMQSLHIKLKGTFRMTKRVSTDFNHDMRLVCYTPDAGSSSRTLCTGTQISYQSSTKVIEYSPDIDADFDISGYQYAFIALFQDTLGGSGFEPTLSDISMTAKSIVPDSAESEEVMYGSGISNVYPVGLNLPDMTCAQFIKNLLWLHGLFAFSLDGRTFEFASFAALDENKDIALDWTDKMVTLQPKERQTKLDTARKNYFRYKEADWYDNAQYQGVLTTDDETIDAEKDYCKSDFALIPDNKIPAWSVNEDGEWDFAGDNLPPVLVSAYVVVDSVVMLTSCYNSAQRWNNLLSRHYQQYAAMIQHPVVIKADFLVTTADLNQLDMRIPVYLKQTGRYYAIRKLTTKNAKVAEAELIELK
;
A
#
# COMPACT_ATOMS: atom_id res chain seq x y z
N MET A 1 -38.14 -25.29 7.75
CA MET A 1 -37.09 -24.25 7.60
C MET A 1 -35.81 -24.86 8.09
N THR A 2 -34.87 -25.07 7.19
CA THR A 2 -33.57 -25.64 7.50
C THR A 2 -32.57 -24.52 7.66
N GLU A 3 -31.88 -24.49 8.80
CA GLU A 3 -30.84 -23.52 9.09
C GLU A 3 -29.52 -24.25 9.22
N GLU A 4 -28.48 -23.76 8.53
CA GLU A 4 -27.14 -24.33 8.58
C GLU A 4 -26.10 -23.22 8.82
N ILE A 5 -25.23 -23.44 9.79
CA ILE A 5 -24.09 -22.54 10.06
C ILE A 5 -22.82 -23.38 9.99
N LEU A 6 -21.92 -22.98 9.10
CA LEU A 6 -20.64 -23.65 8.91
C LEU A 6 -19.52 -22.75 9.44
N ILE A 7 -18.63 -23.33 10.22
CA ILE A 7 -17.39 -22.69 10.68
C ILE A 7 -16.22 -23.46 10.09
N ASN A 8 -15.36 -22.80 9.33
CA ASN A 8 -14.23 -23.41 8.60
C ASN A 8 -14.61 -24.64 7.74
N GLY A 9 -15.88 -24.69 7.29
CA GLY A 9 -16.40 -25.79 6.48
C GLY A 9 -17.16 -26.87 7.24
N GLU A 10 -17.12 -26.86 8.57
CA GLU A 10 -17.82 -27.82 9.44
C GLU A 10 -19.17 -27.25 9.90
N ILE A 11 -20.21 -28.07 9.84
CA ILE A 11 -21.58 -27.65 10.24
C ILE A 11 -21.69 -27.67 11.76
N MET A 12 -22.11 -26.57 12.36
CA MET A 12 -22.36 -26.47 13.80
C MET A 12 -23.71 -27.14 14.16
N ASP A 13 -23.72 -27.88 15.27
CA ASP A 13 -24.97 -28.34 15.88
C ASP A 13 -25.77 -27.13 16.37
N LEU A 14 -27.06 -27.11 16.04
CA LEU A 14 -27.99 -26.09 16.48
C LEU A 14 -28.94 -26.64 17.56
N ASP A 15 -29.36 -25.78 18.48
CA ASP A 15 -30.40 -26.13 19.46
C ASP A 15 -31.75 -26.35 18.75
N ALA A 16 -32.56 -27.29 19.23
CA ALA A 16 -33.89 -27.56 18.69
C ALA A 16 -34.83 -26.33 18.76
N SER A 17 -34.57 -25.39 19.64
CA SER A 17 -35.28 -24.12 19.78
C SER A 17 -34.71 -22.99 18.92
N PHE A 18 -33.70 -23.25 18.09
CA PHE A 18 -33.05 -22.23 17.28
C PHE A 18 -34.03 -21.59 16.28
N LYS A 19 -34.16 -20.26 16.34
CA LYS A 19 -35.14 -19.49 15.56
C LYS A 19 -34.52 -18.74 14.38
N GLY A 20 -33.30 -19.10 14.01
CA GLY A 20 -32.54 -18.42 12.97
C GLY A 20 -31.62 -17.32 13.50
N VAL A 21 -30.78 -16.82 12.62
CA VAL A 21 -29.79 -15.78 12.92
C VAL A 21 -30.43 -14.40 12.77
N GLN A 22 -30.25 -13.54 13.77
CA GLN A 22 -30.59 -12.13 13.65
C GLN A 22 -29.51 -11.39 12.87
N MET A 23 -29.79 -11.01 11.65
CA MET A 23 -28.90 -10.28 10.77
C MET A 23 -29.19 -8.77 10.85
N VAL A 24 -28.12 -7.99 10.85
CA VAL A 24 -28.16 -6.53 10.80
C VAL A 24 -27.45 -6.08 9.53
N PHE A 25 -28.22 -5.57 8.59
CA PHE A 25 -27.72 -4.92 7.39
C PHE A 25 -27.68 -3.41 7.64
N GLN A 26 -26.56 -2.79 7.29
CA GLN A 26 -26.35 -1.37 7.57
C GLN A 26 -25.81 -0.67 6.34
N SER A 27 -26.48 0.42 5.95
CA SER A 27 -26.11 1.18 4.76
C SER A 27 -24.89 2.05 5.00
N PRO A 28 -23.92 2.07 4.09
CA PRO A 28 -22.82 3.02 4.14
C PRO A 28 -23.25 4.48 3.97
N TYR A 29 -24.35 4.74 3.28
CA TYR A 29 -24.79 6.11 2.95
C TYR A 29 -25.09 7.01 4.15
N LEU A 30 -25.52 6.44 5.27
CA LEU A 30 -26.24 7.18 6.29
C LEU A 30 -25.74 6.87 7.69
N THR A 31 -24.53 6.39 7.77
CA THR A 31 -23.80 6.16 9.00
C THR A 31 -22.73 7.23 9.18
N ASP A 32 -22.08 7.23 10.34
CA ASP A 32 -20.95 8.11 10.57
C ASP A 32 -19.95 8.02 9.39
N PHE A 33 -19.72 9.16 8.76
CA PHE A 33 -18.84 9.27 7.59
C PHE A 33 -17.41 8.78 7.87
N GLN A 34 -17.01 8.79 9.14
CA GLN A 34 -15.68 8.36 9.55
C GLN A 34 -15.59 6.86 9.76
N SER A 35 -16.72 6.16 9.91
CA SER A 35 -16.75 4.73 10.17
C SER A 35 -17.06 3.91 8.93
N ILE A 36 -16.41 2.75 8.82
CA ILE A 36 -16.74 1.73 7.82
C ILE A 36 -17.74 0.79 8.46
N VAL A 37 -18.95 0.82 7.94
CA VAL A 37 -20.01 -0.08 8.41
C VAL A 37 -20.04 -1.37 7.60
N SER A 38 -20.41 -2.43 8.29
CA SER A 38 -20.53 -3.77 7.71
C SER A 38 -21.77 -4.46 8.23
N ASN A 39 -22.21 -5.42 7.47
CA ASN A 39 -23.27 -6.33 7.91
C ASN A 39 -22.74 -7.23 9.04
N ARG A 40 -23.61 -7.52 9.99
CA ARG A 40 -23.27 -8.31 11.17
C ARG A 40 -24.46 -9.07 11.71
N THR A 41 -24.20 -9.99 12.62
CA THR A 41 -25.23 -10.61 13.45
C THR A 41 -25.21 -10.04 14.86
N ASN A 42 -26.32 -10.19 15.58
CA ASN A 42 -26.26 -10.23 17.02
C ASN A 42 -25.53 -11.50 17.48
N SER A 43 -25.27 -11.61 18.77
CA SER A 43 -24.67 -12.83 19.33
C SER A 43 -25.53 -14.05 19.02
N VAL A 44 -24.91 -15.05 18.40
CA VAL A 44 -25.51 -16.35 18.10
C VAL A 44 -25.01 -17.36 19.12
N THR A 45 -25.93 -18.10 19.73
CA THR A 45 -25.64 -19.10 20.76
C THR A 45 -25.79 -20.50 20.18
N PHE A 46 -24.77 -21.32 20.36
CA PHE A 46 -24.74 -22.74 20.01
C PHE A 46 -24.66 -23.60 21.25
N PRO A 47 -25.23 -24.80 21.26
CA PRO A 47 -25.02 -25.75 22.34
C PRO A 47 -23.56 -26.22 22.37
N ALA A 48 -22.99 -26.36 23.56
CA ALA A 48 -21.62 -26.81 23.73
C ALA A 48 -21.51 -28.35 23.61
N THR A 49 -21.98 -28.92 22.49
CA THR A 49 -21.84 -30.35 22.18
C THR A 49 -20.37 -30.72 21.99
N ASN A 50 -20.05 -32.01 22.09
CA ASN A 50 -18.69 -32.46 21.80
C ASN A 50 -18.24 -32.11 20.38
N HIS A 51 -19.17 -32.17 19.42
CA HIS A 51 -18.93 -31.78 18.03
C HIS A 51 -18.60 -30.28 17.91
N ASN A 52 -19.44 -29.42 18.45
CA ASN A 52 -19.21 -27.97 18.43
C ASN A 52 -17.93 -27.57 19.18
N ARG A 53 -17.62 -28.24 20.29
CA ARG A 53 -16.35 -28.03 21.00
C ARG A 53 -15.15 -28.41 20.14
N ALA A 54 -15.21 -29.48 19.38
CA ALA A 54 -14.15 -29.90 18.49
C ALA A 54 -13.92 -28.86 17.37
N ILE A 55 -14.98 -28.33 16.76
CA ILE A 55 -14.90 -27.29 15.72
C ILE A 55 -14.17 -26.03 16.21
N ILE A 56 -14.41 -25.61 17.45
CA ILE A 56 -13.74 -24.45 18.05
C ILE A 56 -12.38 -24.78 18.69
N GLY A 57 -11.82 -25.99 18.43
CA GLY A 57 -10.53 -26.40 18.97
C GLY A 57 -10.52 -26.61 20.48
N CYS A 58 -11.65 -27.07 21.07
CA CYS A 58 -11.79 -27.36 22.49
C CYS A 58 -11.32 -26.22 23.43
N VAL A 59 -11.57 -24.98 23.07
CA VAL A 59 -11.10 -23.75 23.77
C VAL A 59 -11.34 -23.80 25.27
N SER A 60 -12.44 -24.41 25.73
CA SER A 60 -12.75 -24.54 27.16
C SER A 60 -11.87 -25.53 27.94
N LEU A 61 -11.14 -26.39 27.19
CA LEU A 61 -10.31 -27.46 27.77
C LEU A 61 -8.81 -27.24 27.54
N GLN A 62 -8.45 -26.47 26.51
CA GLN A 62 -7.07 -26.21 26.11
C GLN A 62 -6.73 -24.75 26.30
N GLN A 63 -5.77 -24.45 27.18
CA GLN A 63 -5.32 -23.08 27.43
C GLN A 63 -4.55 -22.47 26.25
N ASP A 64 -3.96 -23.30 25.40
CA ASP A 64 -3.12 -22.86 24.27
C ASP A 64 -3.87 -22.77 22.93
N SER A 65 -5.19 -22.82 22.95
CA SER A 65 -5.98 -22.72 21.72
C SER A 65 -5.88 -21.31 21.12
N VAL A 66 -5.44 -21.23 19.87
CA VAL A 66 -5.39 -19.97 19.11
C VAL A 66 -6.74 -19.59 18.49
N PHE A 67 -7.74 -20.44 18.56
CA PHE A 67 -9.05 -20.23 17.96
C PHE A 67 -9.72 -18.92 18.42
N PRO A 68 -9.74 -18.56 19.70
CA PRO A 68 -10.40 -17.34 20.17
C PRO A 68 -9.81 -16.05 19.62
N TYR A 69 -8.54 -16.09 19.21
CA TYR A 69 -7.77 -14.92 18.78
C TYR A 69 -7.75 -14.73 17.26
N ARG A 70 -8.52 -15.56 16.53
CA ARG A 70 -8.58 -15.52 15.06
C ARG A 70 -10.03 -15.36 14.58
N LYS A 71 -10.19 -14.74 13.41
CA LYS A 71 -11.45 -14.73 12.68
C LYS A 71 -11.53 -16.00 11.83
N HIS A 72 -12.64 -16.71 11.90
CA HIS A 72 -12.87 -17.96 11.20
C HIS A 72 -13.88 -17.77 10.07
N ARG A 73 -13.72 -18.45 8.94
CA ARG A 73 -14.71 -18.40 7.87
C ARG A 73 -16.04 -18.94 8.38
N ALA A 74 -17.11 -18.19 8.14
CA ALA A 74 -18.46 -18.58 8.52
C ALA A 74 -19.42 -18.45 7.33
N ILE A 75 -20.18 -19.50 7.07
CA ILE A 75 -21.23 -19.50 6.06
C ILE A 75 -22.54 -19.78 6.76
N TYR A 76 -23.56 -18.96 6.48
CA TYR A 76 -24.90 -19.19 6.94
C TYR A 76 -25.83 -19.45 5.77
N ARG A 77 -26.59 -20.55 5.85
CA ARG A 77 -27.60 -20.92 4.87
C ARG A 77 -28.97 -21.07 5.54
N ARG A 78 -29.98 -20.61 4.82
CA ARG A 78 -31.38 -20.75 5.21
C ARG A 78 -32.16 -21.36 4.04
N ASP A 79 -32.81 -22.50 4.28
CA ASP A 79 -33.54 -23.25 3.24
C ASP A 79 -32.68 -23.50 1.99
N GLY A 80 -31.39 -23.81 2.19
CA GLY A 80 -30.42 -24.06 1.12
C GLY A 80 -29.86 -22.79 0.45
N VAL A 81 -30.41 -21.60 0.75
CA VAL A 81 -29.92 -20.32 0.21
C VAL A 81 -28.84 -19.77 1.10
N GLN A 82 -27.69 -19.43 0.53
CA GLN A 82 -26.60 -18.79 1.25
C GLN A 82 -26.96 -17.34 1.56
N MET A 83 -27.08 -17.02 2.85
CA MET A 83 -27.41 -15.69 3.35
C MET A 83 -26.17 -14.80 3.50
N PHE A 84 -25.06 -15.39 3.93
CA PHE A 84 -23.75 -14.71 3.93
C PHE A 84 -22.60 -15.73 3.91
N ASP A 85 -21.46 -15.26 3.43
CA ASP A 85 -20.12 -15.83 3.59
C ASP A 85 -19.25 -14.75 4.22
N GLY A 86 -18.79 -14.96 5.41
CA GLY A 86 -18.11 -13.93 6.20
C GLY A 86 -17.18 -14.52 7.25
N LYS A 87 -17.05 -13.84 8.36
CA LYS A 87 -16.15 -14.20 9.47
C LYS A 87 -16.91 -14.38 10.77
N ALA A 88 -16.56 -15.44 11.50
CA ALA A 88 -16.96 -15.68 12.87
C ALA A 88 -15.91 -15.19 13.85
N THR A 89 -16.34 -14.58 14.94
CA THR A 89 -15.54 -14.25 16.11
C THR A 89 -16.15 -14.92 17.31
N LEU A 90 -15.35 -15.68 18.08
CA LEU A 90 -15.76 -16.30 19.31
C LEU A 90 -15.88 -15.22 20.41
N LEU A 91 -17.02 -15.15 21.09
CA LEU A 91 -17.27 -14.19 22.18
C LEU A 91 -17.07 -14.84 23.55
N SER A 92 -17.66 -16.01 23.75
CA SER A 92 -17.56 -16.73 25.01
C SER A 92 -17.84 -18.21 24.84
N VAL A 93 -17.29 -19.01 25.76
CA VAL A 93 -17.56 -20.44 25.89
C VAL A 93 -17.87 -20.73 27.34
N THR A 94 -18.98 -21.43 27.57
CA THR A 94 -19.39 -21.94 28.87
C THR A 94 -19.56 -23.45 28.78
N ASP A 95 -19.90 -24.10 29.90
CA ASP A 95 -20.17 -25.54 29.91
C ASP A 95 -21.34 -25.95 29.04
N ARG A 96 -22.27 -25.05 28.77
CA ARG A 96 -23.49 -25.33 28.02
C ARG A 96 -23.57 -24.64 26.67
N ASN A 97 -22.91 -23.51 26.52
CA ASN A 97 -23.11 -22.62 25.38
C ASN A 97 -21.80 -22.09 24.81
N ILE A 98 -21.76 -21.92 23.52
CA ILE A 98 -20.74 -21.23 22.74
C ILE A 98 -21.42 -20.01 22.11
N GLN A 99 -20.88 -18.81 22.32
CA GLN A 99 -21.38 -17.58 21.73
C GLN A 99 -20.43 -17.04 20.68
N MET A 100 -20.95 -16.72 19.49
CA MET A 100 -20.22 -16.15 18.40
C MET A 100 -20.99 -14.96 17.79
N CYS A 101 -20.27 -14.05 17.16
CA CYS A 101 -20.83 -13.07 16.24
C CYS A 101 -20.23 -13.26 14.85
N PHE A 102 -21.01 -12.86 13.84
CA PHE A 102 -20.61 -12.96 12.44
C PHE A 102 -20.60 -11.56 11.81
N THR A 103 -19.64 -11.35 10.91
CA THR A 103 -19.51 -10.12 10.11
C THR A 103 -19.27 -10.50 8.66
N TRP A 104 -19.81 -9.71 7.71
CA TRP A 104 -19.59 -9.92 6.28
C TRP A 104 -19.69 -8.62 5.50
N GLY A 105 -19.20 -8.62 4.27
CA GLY A 105 -19.23 -7.45 3.40
C GLY A 105 -18.05 -6.52 3.61
N ASN A 106 -18.30 -5.23 3.78
CA ASN A 106 -17.26 -4.19 3.80
C ASN A 106 -16.12 -4.43 4.80
N THR A 107 -16.40 -4.95 5.99
CA THR A 107 -15.36 -5.15 7.01
C THR A 107 -14.25 -6.07 6.50
N ASP A 108 -14.58 -7.14 5.81
CA ASP A 108 -13.58 -8.09 5.30
C ASP A 108 -12.76 -7.46 4.17
N ALA A 109 -13.41 -6.68 3.29
CA ALA A 109 -12.73 -5.97 2.23
C ALA A 109 -11.75 -4.91 2.77
N PHE A 110 -12.17 -4.17 3.79
CA PHE A 110 -11.36 -3.10 4.37
C PHE A 110 -10.28 -3.59 5.35
N GLN A 111 -10.38 -4.79 5.92
CA GLN A 111 -9.42 -5.26 6.94
C GLN A 111 -7.98 -5.19 6.44
N LYS A 112 -7.70 -5.76 5.27
CA LYS A 112 -6.35 -5.73 4.69
C LYS A 112 -5.88 -4.32 4.33
N LEU A 113 -6.82 -3.44 3.98
CA LEU A 113 -6.53 -2.05 3.68
C LEU A 113 -6.15 -1.26 4.94
N PHE A 114 -6.71 -1.62 6.11
CA PHE A 114 -6.30 -1.05 7.40
C PHE A 114 -4.92 -1.52 7.85
N ASP A 115 -4.61 -2.79 7.56
CA ASP A 115 -3.38 -3.43 7.99
C ASP A 115 -2.19 -3.10 7.06
N THR A 116 -2.42 -2.46 5.92
CA THR A 116 -1.40 -2.13 4.92
C THR A 116 -1.17 -0.64 4.84
N ASN A 117 0.09 -0.21 4.98
CA ASN A 117 0.50 1.18 4.79
C ASN A 117 0.79 1.47 3.31
N LEU A 118 0.57 2.71 2.85
CA LEU A 118 0.92 3.11 1.48
C LEU A 118 2.41 2.90 1.18
N ARG A 119 3.28 3.07 2.16
CA ARG A 119 4.74 2.86 2.02
C ARG A 119 5.14 1.41 1.75
N GLU A 120 4.22 0.47 1.97
CA GLU A 120 4.45 -0.96 1.68
C GLU A 120 4.08 -1.34 0.24
N LEU A 121 3.56 -0.40 -0.55
CA LEU A 121 3.15 -0.64 -1.92
C LEU A 121 4.37 -0.72 -2.84
N ASP A 122 4.37 -1.74 -3.69
CA ASP A 122 5.35 -1.83 -4.78
C ASP A 122 4.89 -0.97 -5.97
N LEU A 123 5.42 0.23 -6.04
CA LEU A 123 5.24 1.17 -7.15
C LEU A 123 6.49 1.28 -8.02
N GLY A 124 7.46 0.41 -7.77
CA GLY A 124 8.73 0.43 -8.48
C GLY A 124 9.61 1.63 -8.11
N ARG A 125 10.56 1.90 -8.99
CA ARG A 125 11.53 2.98 -8.85
C ARG A 125 11.31 4.02 -9.93
N CYS A 126 11.56 5.26 -9.60
CA CYS A 126 11.48 6.39 -10.51
C CYS A 126 12.88 6.91 -10.83
N ASN A 127 13.19 7.09 -12.09
CA ASN A 127 14.37 7.84 -12.52
C ASN A 127 14.06 9.34 -12.50
N TYR A 128 15.02 10.16 -12.11
CA TYR A 128 14.90 11.59 -12.18
C TYR A 128 15.96 12.20 -13.12
N PRO A 129 15.62 13.07 -14.05
CA PRO A 129 14.25 13.42 -14.47
C PRO A 129 13.52 12.21 -15.06
N PRO A 130 12.21 12.05 -14.76
CA PRO A 130 11.48 10.88 -15.23
C PRO A 130 11.45 10.86 -16.76
N ALA A 131 11.74 9.69 -17.32
CA ALA A 131 11.59 9.50 -18.75
C ALA A 131 10.12 9.67 -19.16
N LEU A 132 9.86 10.29 -20.29
CA LEU A 132 8.51 10.51 -20.82
C LEU A 132 7.68 9.22 -20.95
N SER A 133 8.33 8.08 -21.13
CA SER A 133 7.69 6.76 -21.17
C SER A 133 6.99 6.37 -19.86
N ASN A 134 7.35 6.97 -18.72
CA ASN A 134 6.78 6.67 -17.41
C ASN A 134 5.66 7.66 -17.01
N THR A 135 5.29 8.60 -17.87
CA THR A 135 4.31 9.64 -17.56
C THR A 135 2.90 9.14 -17.32
N ALA A 136 2.58 7.91 -17.72
CA ALA A 136 1.26 7.31 -17.44
C ALA A 136 1.03 7.07 -15.94
N ASN A 137 2.09 6.78 -15.18
CA ASN A 137 2.03 6.39 -13.78
C ASN A 137 2.50 7.48 -12.82
N TYR A 138 3.27 8.45 -13.29
CA TYR A 138 3.88 9.49 -12.46
C TYR A 138 3.56 10.86 -13.03
N ILE A 139 3.37 11.83 -12.14
CA ILE A 139 3.37 13.23 -12.54
C ILE A 139 4.78 13.74 -12.32
N PRO A 140 5.53 14.06 -13.36
CA PRO A 140 6.94 14.40 -13.21
C PRO A 140 7.03 15.76 -12.60
N LEU A 141 6.96 16.64 -12.32
CA LEU A 141 7.38 17.95 -11.87
C LEU A 141 6.35 18.64 -10.95
N ILE A 142 6.50 18.37 -9.66
CA ILE A 142 5.88 19.15 -8.58
C ILE A 142 6.98 20.02 -7.97
N ASP A 143 6.71 21.31 -7.78
CA ASP A 143 7.60 22.19 -7.01
C ASP A 143 7.44 21.90 -5.51
N TYR A 144 8.49 21.40 -4.89
CA TYR A 144 8.55 21.12 -3.45
C TYR A 144 9.12 22.27 -2.63
N GLY A 145 9.18 23.47 -3.19
CA GLY A 145 9.69 24.67 -2.55
C GLY A 145 11.05 25.09 -3.08
N GLY A 146 11.30 26.39 -3.12
CA GLY A 146 12.57 26.95 -3.57
C GLY A 146 12.94 26.66 -5.02
N GLY A 147 11.99 26.26 -5.87
CA GLY A 147 12.26 25.85 -7.25
C GLY A 147 12.79 24.42 -7.36
N ARG A 148 12.78 23.66 -6.28
CA ARG A 148 13.20 22.26 -6.28
C ARG A 148 12.06 21.39 -6.78
N MET A 149 12.24 20.86 -7.97
CA MET A 149 11.24 20.01 -8.62
C MET A 149 11.40 18.56 -8.18
N GLY A 150 10.29 17.89 -8.00
CA GLY A 150 10.23 16.46 -7.68
C GLY A 150 9.06 15.80 -8.41
N VAL A 151 8.79 14.54 -8.10
CA VAL A 151 7.72 13.78 -8.73
C VAL A 151 6.57 13.49 -7.76
N GLY A 152 5.38 13.31 -8.32
CA GLY A 152 4.25 12.71 -7.64
C GLY A 152 3.87 11.39 -8.29
N VAL A 153 2.94 10.67 -7.70
CA VAL A 153 2.42 9.42 -8.24
C VAL A 153 0.93 9.56 -8.54
N SER A 154 0.49 9.06 -9.70
CA SER A 154 -0.92 9.12 -10.06
C SER A 154 -1.77 8.28 -9.09
N VAL A 155 -2.93 8.81 -8.72
CA VAL A 155 -3.87 8.09 -7.84
C VAL A 155 -4.29 6.75 -8.46
N SER A 156 -4.43 6.66 -9.78
CA SER A 156 -4.76 5.41 -10.45
C SER A 156 -3.69 4.32 -10.24
N SER A 157 -2.40 4.69 -10.26
CA SER A 157 -1.30 3.76 -9.99
C SER A 157 -1.32 3.29 -8.54
N VAL A 158 -1.56 4.20 -7.60
CA VAL A 158 -1.69 3.86 -6.18
C VAL A 158 -2.86 2.89 -5.96
N LEU A 159 -4.04 3.15 -6.55
CA LEU A 159 -5.20 2.24 -6.45
C LEU A 159 -4.92 0.85 -7.03
N THR A 160 -4.21 0.78 -8.16
CA THR A 160 -3.81 -0.49 -8.77
C THR A 160 -2.84 -1.26 -7.85
N ALA A 161 -1.85 -0.58 -7.28
CA ALA A 161 -0.91 -1.19 -6.34
C ALA A 161 -1.60 -1.69 -5.07
N ILE A 162 -2.53 -0.90 -4.51
CA ILE A 162 -3.36 -1.31 -3.36
C ILE A 162 -4.15 -2.57 -3.71
N GLN A 163 -4.83 -2.59 -4.85
CA GLN A 163 -5.63 -3.74 -5.29
C GLN A 163 -4.78 -5.02 -5.36
N THR A 164 -3.59 -4.91 -5.94
CA THR A 164 -2.64 -6.02 -6.05
C THR A 164 -2.13 -6.48 -4.67
N LYS A 165 -1.66 -5.55 -3.84
CA LYS A 165 -1.07 -5.84 -2.52
C LYS A 165 -2.09 -6.45 -1.55
N CYS A 166 -3.28 -5.86 -1.50
CA CYS A 166 -4.33 -6.28 -0.57
C CYS A 166 -5.19 -7.45 -1.10
N GLY A 167 -5.06 -7.81 -2.38
CA GLY A 167 -5.84 -8.89 -3.00
C GLY A 167 -7.35 -8.58 -3.02
N VAL A 168 -7.69 -7.31 -3.24
CA VAL A 168 -9.06 -6.83 -3.44
C VAL A 168 -9.26 -6.45 -4.91
N THR A 169 -10.51 -6.32 -5.34
CA THR A 169 -10.86 -5.96 -6.71
C THR A 169 -11.84 -4.79 -6.72
N GLY A 170 -12.02 -4.15 -7.88
CA GLY A 170 -12.98 -3.06 -8.04
C GLY A 170 -12.47 -1.67 -7.67
N LEU A 171 -11.31 -1.53 -7.00
CA LEU A 171 -10.75 -0.22 -6.66
C LEU A 171 -10.41 0.63 -7.89
N THR A 172 -10.05 -0.01 -8.99
CA THR A 172 -9.76 0.68 -10.26
C THR A 172 -10.99 1.39 -10.83
N SER A 173 -12.22 0.96 -10.49
CA SER A 173 -13.43 1.69 -10.88
C SER A 173 -13.51 3.06 -10.19
N LEU A 174 -12.94 3.20 -8.99
CA LEU A 174 -12.81 4.51 -8.33
C LEU A 174 -11.95 5.47 -9.17
N ALA A 175 -10.95 4.94 -9.90
CA ALA A 175 -10.13 5.75 -10.78
C ALA A 175 -10.96 6.47 -11.86
N SER A 176 -12.08 5.90 -12.31
CA SER A 176 -12.96 6.57 -13.29
C SER A 176 -13.60 7.85 -12.71
N PHE A 177 -13.92 7.88 -11.43
CA PHE A 177 -14.43 9.06 -10.75
C PHE A 177 -13.35 10.12 -10.51
N VAL A 178 -12.09 9.69 -10.33
CA VAL A 178 -10.96 10.59 -10.05
C VAL A 178 -10.15 10.93 -11.31
N SER A 179 -10.17 10.11 -12.36
CA SER A 179 -9.33 10.26 -13.57
C SER A 179 -9.59 11.55 -14.33
N ASN A 180 -10.85 12.00 -14.38
CA ASN A 180 -11.21 13.28 -15.02
C ASN A 180 -10.56 14.49 -14.34
N ARG A 181 -10.03 14.33 -13.13
CA ARG A 181 -9.38 15.38 -12.34
C ARG A 181 -7.86 15.23 -12.27
N ARG A 182 -7.33 14.13 -12.80
CA ARG A 182 -5.88 13.87 -12.88
C ARG A 182 -5.18 14.06 -11.52
N TYR A 183 -5.71 13.42 -10.50
CA TYR A 183 -5.09 13.48 -9.18
C TYR A 183 -3.77 12.74 -9.11
N ALA A 184 -2.85 13.34 -8.39
CA ALA A 184 -1.62 12.69 -7.95
C ALA A 184 -1.36 12.93 -6.46
N LEU A 185 -0.74 11.96 -5.84
CA LEU A 185 -0.26 12.02 -4.48
C LEU A 185 1.17 12.52 -4.49
N ALA A 186 1.44 13.56 -3.71
CA ALA A 186 2.80 14.06 -3.54
C ALA A 186 3.61 13.10 -2.66
N LEU A 187 4.90 13.00 -2.93
CA LEU A 187 5.83 12.24 -2.10
C LEU A 187 6.24 13.12 -0.92
N THR A 188 6.00 12.65 0.30
CA THR A 188 6.18 13.46 1.51
C THR A 188 7.48 13.22 2.25
N THR A 189 8.27 12.23 1.81
CA THR A 189 9.56 11.91 2.42
C THR A 189 10.65 11.84 1.36
N ARG A 190 11.90 11.93 1.82
CA ARG A 190 13.10 11.83 1.00
C ARG A 190 13.83 10.51 1.18
N ASN A 191 13.14 9.50 1.64
CA ASN A 191 13.79 8.22 1.79
C ASN A 191 14.27 7.76 0.42
N GLY A 192 15.52 8.03 0.13
CA GLY A 192 16.21 7.34 -0.91
C GLY A 192 16.16 5.84 -0.62
N ASP A 193 16.80 5.04 -1.42
CA ASP A 193 16.88 3.58 -1.22
C ASP A 193 17.69 3.18 0.03
N THR A 194 17.97 4.14 0.87
CA THR A 194 18.84 4.02 2.02
C THR A 194 18.28 3.18 3.13
N THR A 195 16.98 3.16 3.36
CA THR A 195 16.41 2.54 4.54
C THR A 195 16.45 1.02 4.56
N THR A 196 16.60 0.39 3.44
CA THR A 196 16.66 -1.07 3.37
C THR A 196 18.03 -1.66 3.24
N ARG A 197 19.00 -1.09 3.80
CA ARG A 197 20.11 -0.68 3.15
C ARG A 197 21.46 -1.11 3.54
N GLU A 198 21.37 -1.94 4.34
CA GLU A 198 22.08 -3.13 4.00
C GLU A 198 21.28 -3.82 2.87
N LYS A 199 21.53 -3.54 1.60
CA LYS A 199 21.39 -4.62 0.63
C LYS A 199 22.21 -5.73 1.28
N GLN A 200 21.53 -6.72 1.87
CA GLN A 200 22.13 -7.79 2.66
C GLN A 200 23.34 -8.23 1.90
N GLY A 201 24.50 -8.09 2.52
CA GLY A 201 25.75 -8.24 1.83
C GLY A 201 25.67 -9.46 0.96
N LEU A 202 25.93 -9.31 -0.33
CA LEU A 202 25.99 -10.42 -1.22
C LEU A 202 27.11 -11.28 -0.70
N GLN A 203 26.76 -12.30 0.06
CA GLN A 203 27.72 -13.30 0.47
C GLN A 203 27.94 -14.20 -0.73
N PHE A 204 29.04 -13.98 -1.38
CA PHE A 204 29.59 -15.07 -2.17
C PHE A 204 30.15 -16.09 -1.17
N GLY A 205 29.67 -17.30 -1.27
CA GLY A 205 30.33 -18.42 -0.63
C GLY A 205 31.75 -18.61 -1.21
N THR A 206 32.24 -19.81 -1.27
CA THR A 206 33.53 -20.10 -1.88
C THR A 206 33.51 -19.71 -3.36
N LEU A 207 34.26 -18.66 -3.75
CA LEU A 207 34.41 -18.29 -5.15
C LEU A 207 35.39 -19.23 -5.83
N GLY A 208 35.10 -19.61 -7.06
CA GLY A 208 36.03 -20.36 -7.90
C GLY A 208 37.07 -19.43 -8.50
N ALA A 209 38.34 -19.90 -8.61
CA ALA A 209 39.29 -19.23 -9.44
C ALA A 209 39.00 -19.50 -10.91
N LYS A 210 39.08 -18.46 -11.71
CA LYS A 210 38.97 -18.57 -13.16
C LYS A 210 40.23 -19.26 -13.72
N SER A 211 40.07 -20.34 -14.49
CA SER A 211 41.15 -20.96 -15.19
C SER A 211 41.49 -20.21 -16.47
N PHE A 212 42.75 -19.94 -16.69
CA PHE A 212 43.25 -19.28 -17.89
C PHE A 212 44.07 -20.23 -18.72
N SER A 213 43.79 -20.28 -20.02
CA SER A 213 44.65 -21.00 -20.96
C SER A 213 45.93 -20.19 -21.24
N SER A 214 47.02 -20.89 -21.49
CA SER A 214 48.30 -20.29 -21.86
C SER A 214 48.16 -19.32 -23.05
N GLY A 215 48.57 -18.06 -22.87
CA GLY A 215 48.50 -17.03 -23.91
C GLY A 215 47.29 -16.08 -23.91
N SER A 216 46.29 -16.30 -23.05
CA SER A 216 45.08 -15.48 -23.00
C SER A 216 45.11 -14.31 -22.00
N PHE A 217 46.24 -14.04 -21.38
CA PHE A 217 46.39 -13.06 -20.33
C PHE A 217 47.08 -11.79 -20.86
N TYR A 218 46.33 -10.75 -21.10
CA TYR A 218 46.84 -9.43 -21.42
C TYR A 218 45.99 -8.35 -20.77
N GLY A 219 46.63 -7.39 -20.11
CA GLY A 219 45.96 -6.35 -19.36
C GLY A 219 45.32 -6.85 -18.05
N TRP A 220 44.19 -6.29 -17.67
CA TRP A 220 43.47 -6.68 -16.50
C TRP A 220 42.51 -7.84 -16.80
N SER A 221 42.55 -8.89 -16.01
CA SER A 221 41.58 -10.00 -16.11
C SER A 221 41.08 -10.40 -14.74
N ALA A 222 39.77 -10.57 -14.61
CA ALA A 222 39.19 -11.01 -13.36
C ALA A 222 39.67 -12.40 -12.95
N LEU A 223 40.04 -12.55 -11.69
CA LEU A 223 40.59 -13.78 -11.12
C LEU A 223 39.54 -14.72 -10.56
N LEU A 224 38.41 -14.20 -10.15
CA LEU A 224 37.35 -14.91 -9.42
C LEU A 224 36.08 -14.96 -10.26
N ASN A 225 35.30 -15.99 -10.09
CA ASN A 225 34.00 -16.12 -10.65
C ASN A 225 33.02 -16.74 -9.63
N ALA A 226 31.73 -16.70 -9.89
CA ALA A 226 30.71 -17.26 -9.03
C ALA A 226 30.61 -18.80 -9.08
N SER A 227 31.52 -19.49 -9.79
CA SER A 227 31.50 -20.94 -9.89
C SER A 227 31.81 -21.60 -8.56
N GLY A 228 30.87 -22.28 -7.98
CA GLY A 228 30.95 -22.91 -6.66
C GLY A 228 30.58 -22.03 -5.47
N GLY A 229 30.16 -20.78 -5.72
CA GLY A 229 29.69 -19.86 -4.71
C GLY A 229 28.17 -19.62 -4.75
N THR A 230 27.71 -18.77 -3.85
CA THR A 230 26.32 -18.29 -3.84
C THR A 230 26.29 -16.82 -4.28
N ASP A 231 25.66 -16.56 -5.40
CA ASP A 231 25.32 -15.22 -5.88
C ASP A 231 23.82 -15.12 -6.11
N PRO A 232 23.01 -15.00 -5.05
CA PRO A 232 21.57 -15.07 -5.14
C PRO A 232 20.94 -13.91 -5.92
N LYS A 233 21.71 -12.86 -6.19
CA LYS A 233 21.24 -11.70 -6.96
C LYS A 233 21.86 -11.61 -8.36
N HIS A 234 22.68 -12.57 -8.74
CA HIS A 234 23.34 -12.65 -10.05
C HIS A 234 24.04 -11.33 -10.45
N ILE A 235 24.76 -10.72 -9.52
CA ILE A 235 25.48 -9.47 -9.78
C ILE A 235 26.89 -9.68 -10.33
N MET A 236 27.43 -10.88 -10.23
CA MET A 236 28.68 -11.24 -10.84
C MET A 236 28.42 -12.02 -12.13
N ASP A 237 29.01 -11.59 -13.22
CA ASP A 237 28.93 -12.30 -14.48
C ASP A 237 29.86 -13.52 -14.56
N SER A 238 29.79 -14.28 -15.66
CA SER A 238 30.65 -15.45 -15.92
C SER A 238 32.11 -15.08 -16.02
N ASP A 239 32.43 -13.83 -16.28
CA ASP A 239 33.80 -13.31 -16.39
C ASP A 239 34.36 -12.80 -15.06
N GLY A 240 33.56 -12.83 -14.00
CA GLY A 240 33.94 -12.41 -12.67
C GLY A 240 33.86 -10.90 -12.45
N VAL A 241 33.11 -10.23 -13.30
CA VAL A 241 32.79 -8.79 -13.18
C VAL A 241 31.54 -8.61 -12.36
N ILE A 242 31.61 -7.75 -11.36
CA ILE A 242 30.52 -7.42 -10.44
C ILE A 242 29.87 -6.14 -10.91
N ASP A 243 28.55 -6.13 -11.05
CA ASP A 243 27.76 -4.91 -11.24
C ASP A 243 27.64 -4.17 -9.91
N ILE A 244 28.29 -3.02 -9.81
CA ILE A 244 28.32 -2.16 -8.63
C ILE A 244 27.59 -0.84 -8.85
N SER A 245 26.85 -0.70 -9.93
CA SER A 245 26.19 0.55 -10.33
C SER A 245 25.27 1.13 -9.27
N GLU A 246 24.77 0.31 -8.37
CA GLU A 246 23.90 0.71 -7.27
C GLU A 246 24.61 0.69 -5.90
N MET A 247 25.93 0.60 -5.86
CA MET A 247 26.71 0.46 -4.63
C MET A 247 27.63 1.68 -4.43
N GLN A 248 27.86 2.05 -3.18
CA GLN A 248 28.82 3.09 -2.81
C GLN A 248 30.08 2.50 -2.21
N SER A 249 29.97 1.45 -1.44
CA SER A 249 31.10 0.72 -0.92
C SER A 249 30.95 -0.76 -1.15
N LEU A 250 32.11 -1.42 -1.28
CA LEU A 250 32.22 -2.86 -1.41
C LEU A 250 33.07 -3.38 -0.25
N HIS A 251 32.46 -4.15 0.63
CA HIS A 251 33.17 -4.86 1.68
C HIS A 251 33.81 -6.10 1.08
N ILE A 252 35.11 -6.20 1.17
CA ILE A 252 35.86 -7.35 0.68
C ILE A 252 36.49 -8.09 1.87
N LYS A 253 36.02 -9.32 2.06
CA LYS A 253 36.70 -10.27 2.91
C LYS A 253 37.30 -11.34 2.01
N LEU A 254 38.63 -11.29 1.84
CA LEU A 254 39.35 -12.15 0.94
C LEU A 254 40.53 -12.79 1.68
N LYS A 255 40.51 -14.11 1.76
CA LYS A 255 41.59 -14.88 2.38
C LYS A 255 41.90 -16.11 1.52
N GLY A 256 43.17 -16.36 1.31
CA GLY A 256 43.57 -17.54 0.55
C GLY A 256 44.98 -17.43 0.00
N THR A 257 45.37 -18.41 -0.78
CA THR A 257 46.69 -18.44 -1.45
C THR A 257 46.50 -18.70 -2.94
N PHE A 258 47.09 -17.84 -3.76
CA PHE A 258 47.07 -17.96 -5.22
C PHE A 258 48.52 -18.10 -5.71
N ARG A 259 48.76 -19.00 -6.65
CA ARG A 259 50.06 -19.14 -7.29
C ARG A 259 49.93 -18.93 -8.79
N MET A 260 50.77 -18.07 -9.29
CA MET A 260 50.91 -17.84 -10.73
C MET A 260 52.30 -18.24 -11.19
N THR A 261 52.39 -19.07 -12.22
CA THR A 261 53.61 -19.45 -12.87
C THR A 261 53.76 -18.69 -14.17
N LYS A 262 54.85 -17.95 -14.35
CA LYS A 262 55.12 -17.16 -15.55
C LYS A 262 56.46 -17.52 -16.17
N ARG A 263 56.48 -17.69 -17.48
CA ARG A 263 57.71 -17.88 -18.27
C ARG A 263 58.18 -16.55 -18.84
N VAL A 264 58.92 -15.74 -18.07
CA VAL A 264 59.55 -14.51 -18.59
C VAL A 264 60.79 -14.13 -17.76
N SER A 265 61.66 -13.43 -18.40
CA SER A 265 62.89 -12.90 -17.80
C SER A 265 62.78 -11.50 -17.23
N THR A 266 61.73 -10.80 -17.53
CA THR A 266 61.47 -9.40 -17.10
C THR A 266 60.66 -9.33 -15.83
N ASP A 267 60.91 -8.32 -14.99
CA ASP A 267 60.08 -8.00 -13.85
C ASP A 267 58.73 -7.45 -14.32
N PHE A 268 57.68 -7.80 -13.60
CA PHE A 268 56.35 -7.33 -13.85
C PHE A 268 55.66 -6.97 -12.52
N ASN A 269 54.56 -6.24 -12.60
CA ASN A 269 53.82 -5.87 -11.42
C ASN A 269 53.23 -7.13 -10.77
N HIS A 270 53.47 -7.29 -9.48
CA HIS A 270 53.05 -8.46 -8.70
C HIS A 270 51.85 -8.16 -7.83
N ASP A 271 51.06 -7.11 -8.14
CA ASP A 271 49.92 -6.73 -7.32
C ASP A 271 48.63 -7.43 -7.76
N MET A 272 47.92 -7.93 -6.77
CA MET A 272 46.50 -8.24 -6.90
C MET A 272 45.71 -6.97 -6.57
N ARG A 273 44.80 -6.57 -7.42
CA ARG A 273 44.05 -5.29 -7.27
C ARG A 273 42.56 -5.46 -7.43
N LEU A 274 41.83 -4.65 -6.68
CA LEU A 274 40.43 -4.32 -6.99
C LEU A 274 40.45 -3.27 -8.10
N VAL A 275 39.82 -3.57 -9.22
CA VAL A 275 39.65 -2.64 -10.35
C VAL A 275 38.19 -2.26 -10.44
N CYS A 276 37.93 -0.95 -10.44
CA CYS A 276 36.60 -0.39 -10.65
C CYS A 276 36.60 0.43 -11.92
N TYR A 277 35.58 0.31 -12.74
CA TYR A 277 35.50 1.05 -14.00
C TYR A 277 34.06 1.37 -14.42
N THR A 278 33.94 2.41 -15.25
CA THR A 278 32.72 2.73 -15.99
C THR A 278 33.09 2.72 -17.48
N PRO A 279 32.36 2.01 -18.33
CA PRO A 279 32.58 2.05 -19.76
C PRO A 279 32.65 3.50 -20.26
N ASP A 280 33.71 3.83 -21.01
CA ASP A 280 33.93 5.16 -21.59
C ASP A 280 34.19 6.32 -20.63
N ALA A 281 34.19 6.10 -19.29
CA ALA A 281 34.35 7.16 -18.30
C ALA A 281 35.59 7.06 -17.40
N GLY A 282 36.30 5.94 -17.44
CA GLY A 282 37.56 5.76 -16.71
C GLY A 282 37.57 4.58 -15.74
N SER A 283 38.76 4.35 -15.15
CA SER A 283 38.98 3.26 -14.20
C SER A 283 39.86 3.69 -13.03
N SER A 284 39.68 3.04 -11.89
CA SER A 284 40.50 3.15 -10.71
C SER A 284 40.96 1.77 -10.26
N SER A 285 42.12 1.65 -9.65
CA SER A 285 42.56 0.40 -9.08
C SER A 285 43.21 0.57 -7.71
N ARG A 286 42.94 -0.37 -6.81
CA ARG A 286 43.50 -0.39 -5.45
C ARG A 286 44.17 -1.71 -5.17
N THR A 287 45.41 -1.68 -4.68
CA THR A 287 46.16 -2.88 -4.35
C THR A 287 45.52 -3.60 -3.17
N LEU A 288 45.20 -4.86 -3.35
CA LEU A 288 44.68 -5.75 -2.32
C LEU A 288 45.84 -6.50 -1.63
N CYS A 289 46.78 -7.05 -2.40
CA CYS A 289 47.99 -7.60 -1.87
C CYS A 289 49.09 -7.60 -2.94
N THR A 290 50.35 -7.61 -2.51
CA THR A 290 51.50 -7.74 -3.39
C THR A 290 51.96 -9.20 -3.39
N GLY A 291 52.20 -9.74 -4.57
CA GLY A 291 52.72 -11.11 -4.73
C GLY A 291 54.16 -11.23 -4.32
N THR A 292 54.54 -12.39 -3.81
CA THR A 292 55.88 -12.73 -3.43
C THR A 292 56.45 -13.79 -4.39
N GLN A 293 57.60 -13.55 -4.95
CA GLN A 293 58.27 -14.56 -5.75
C GLN A 293 58.81 -15.67 -4.85
N ILE A 294 58.26 -16.88 -5.01
CA ILE A 294 58.61 -18.02 -4.17
C ILE A 294 59.58 -18.99 -4.86
N SER A 295 59.65 -18.96 -6.18
CA SER A 295 60.66 -19.76 -6.90
C SER A 295 61.05 -19.17 -8.26
N TYR A 296 62.20 -19.48 -8.70
CA TYR A 296 62.72 -19.15 -10.03
C TYR A 296 63.54 -20.34 -10.59
N GLN A 297 63.08 -20.91 -11.66
CA GLN A 297 63.77 -21.99 -12.37
C GLN A 297 63.79 -21.71 -13.87
N SER A 298 64.97 -21.61 -14.45
CA SER A 298 65.24 -21.63 -15.90
C SER A 298 64.26 -20.84 -16.75
N SER A 299 63.99 -19.58 -16.47
CA SER A 299 63.00 -18.72 -17.13
C SER A 299 61.55 -18.82 -16.62
N THR A 300 61.32 -19.57 -15.57
CA THR A 300 59.97 -19.64 -14.97
C THR A 300 59.98 -19.03 -13.56
N LYS A 301 59.18 -18.01 -13.34
CA LYS A 301 58.95 -17.40 -12.03
C LYS A 301 57.63 -17.89 -11.46
N VAL A 302 57.62 -18.26 -10.18
CA VAL A 302 56.39 -18.56 -9.44
C VAL A 302 56.17 -17.46 -8.42
N ILE A 303 55.02 -16.78 -8.55
CA ILE A 303 54.58 -15.71 -7.64
C ILE A 303 53.45 -16.27 -6.80
N GLU A 304 53.54 -16.06 -5.51
CA GLU A 304 52.49 -16.40 -4.56
C GLU A 304 51.84 -15.12 -4.02
N TYR A 305 50.51 -15.09 -4.02
CA TYR A 305 49.67 -14.04 -3.46
C TYR A 305 48.89 -14.64 -2.29
N SER A 306 49.02 -14.04 -1.14
CA SER A 306 48.36 -14.48 0.08
C SER A 306 47.54 -13.30 0.68
N PRO A 307 46.42 -12.94 0.06
CA PRO A 307 45.58 -11.90 0.61
C PRO A 307 44.96 -12.33 1.95
N ASP A 308 44.95 -11.43 2.91
CA ASP A 308 44.22 -11.53 4.17
C ASP A 308 43.59 -10.16 4.43
N ILE A 309 42.43 -9.93 3.80
CA ILE A 309 41.78 -8.64 3.72
C ILE A 309 40.40 -8.77 4.32
N ASP A 310 40.02 -7.80 5.14
CA ASP A 310 38.69 -7.61 5.69
C ASP A 310 38.50 -6.09 5.78
N ALA A 311 38.01 -5.46 4.67
CA ALA A 311 37.99 -4.00 4.55
C ALA A 311 36.88 -3.51 3.61
N ASP A 312 36.47 -2.28 3.83
CA ASP A 312 35.55 -1.54 2.99
C ASP A 312 36.31 -0.71 1.95
N PHE A 313 35.82 -0.76 0.71
CA PHE A 313 36.36 0.00 -0.42
C PHE A 313 35.27 0.93 -0.95
N ASP A 314 35.54 2.21 -1.02
CA ASP A 314 34.70 3.18 -1.72
C ASP A 314 34.80 2.92 -3.23
N ILE A 315 33.63 2.64 -3.82
CA ILE A 315 33.44 2.33 -5.24
C ILE A 315 32.44 3.30 -5.90
N SER A 316 32.10 4.37 -5.19
CA SER A 316 31.16 5.37 -5.69
C SER A 316 31.61 5.94 -7.04
N GLY A 317 30.65 6.09 -7.96
CA GLY A 317 30.90 6.60 -9.31
C GLY A 317 31.36 5.59 -10.35
N TYR A 318 31.50 4.31 -9.99
CA TYR A 318 31.83 3.23 -10.93
C TYR A 318 30.64 2.30 -11.14
N GLN A 319 30.57 1.68 -12.33
CA GLN A 319 29.49 0.73 -12.67
C GLN A 319 29.92 -0.72 -12.44
N TYR A 320 31.20 -1.04 -12.62
CA TYR A 320 31.69 -2.41 -12.55
C TYR A 320 32.95 -2.51 -11.71
N ALA A 321 33.12 -3.65 -11.04
CA ALA A 321 34.31 -3.98 -10.27
C ALA A 321 34.72 -5.44 -10.49
N PHE A 322 36.00 -5.72 -10.41
CA PHE A 322 36.53 -7.07 -10.39
C PHE A 322 37.88 -7.13 -9.68
N ILE A 323 38.27 -8.31 -9.20
CA ILE A 323 39.58 -8.56 -8.63
C ILE A 323 40.48 -9.14 -9.71
N ALA A 324 41.63 -8.51 -9.94
CA ALA A 324 42.50 -8.85 -11.05
C ALA A 324 43.98 -8.80 -10.71
N LEU A 325 44.76 -9.50 -11.53
CA LEU A 325 46.19 -9.25 -11.72
C LEU A 325 46.39 -8.49 -13.02
N PHE A 326 47.31 -7.55 -13.02
CA PHE A 326 47.72 -6.86 -14.23
C PHE A 326 48.88 -7.60 -14.88
N GLN A 327 48.84 -7.74 -16.20
CA GLN A 327 49.93 -8.30 -16.98
C GLN A 327 50.16 -7.51 -18.26
N ASP A 328 51.38 -7.03 -18.44
CA ASP A 328 51.77 -6.12 -19.53
C ASP A 328 52.42 -6.84 -20.73
N THR A 329 52.63 -8.14 -20.66
CA THR A 329 53.29 -8.90 -21.73
C THR A 329 52.52 -10.15 -22.14
N LEU A 330 52.37 -10.34 -23.47
CA LEU A 330 51.90 -11.58 -24.07
C LEU A 330 52.97 -12.68 -23.91
N GLY A 331 52.66 -13.77 -23.21
CA GLY A 331 53.57 -14.94 -23.18
C GLY A 331 53.25 -15.93 -22.10
N GLY A 332 53.24 -17.17 -22.49
CA GLY A 332 53.08 -18.45 -21.81
C GLY A 332 53.02 -18.42 -20.29
N SER A 333 51.90 -18.19 -19.73
CA SER A 333 51.66 -18.27 -18.28
C SER A 333 50.74 -19.43 -18.02
N GLY A 334 51.19 -20.37 -17.17
CA GLY A 334 50.26 -21.30 -16.52
C GLY A 334 49.76 -20.64 -15.23
N PHE A 335 48.48 -20.69 -15.00
CA PHE A 335 47.89 -20.25 -13.76
C PHE A 335 47.33 -21.47 -13.04
N GLU A 336 47.91 -21.83 -11.93
CA GLU A 336 47.41 -22.90 -11.06
C GLU A 336 46.98 -22.29 -9.74
N PRO A 337 45.70 -21.91 -9.61
CA PRO A 337 45.20 -21.36 -8.36
C PRO A 337 45.01 -22.48 -7.35
N THR A 338 45.64 -22.36 -6.20
CA THR A 338 45.23 -23.12 -5.02
C THR A 338 44.42 -22.20 -4.13
N LEU A 339 43.12 -22.43 -4.08
CA LEU A 339 42.20 -21.61 -3.29
C LEU A 339 41.88 -22.27 -1.96
N SER A 340 41.95 -21.53 -0.86
CA SER A 340 41.34 -21.89 0.40
C SER A 340 40.50 -20.75 0.90
N ASP A 341 39.22 -21.02 1.17
CA ASP A 341 38.29 -20.18 1.89
C ASP A 341 38.18 -18.71 1.44
N ILE A 342 37.84 -18.48 0.18
CA ILE A 342 37.59 -17.15 -0.31
C ILE A 342 36.12 -16.80 -0.09
N SER A 343 35.87 -15.78 0.70
CA SER A 343 34.55 -15.15 0.83
C SER A 343 34.66 -13.68 0.46
N MET A 344 33.71 -13.20 -0.31
CA MET A 344 33.52 -11.79 -0.60
C MET A 344 32.12 -11.37 -0.25
N THR A 345 31.98 -10.29 0.50
CA THR A 345 30.72 -9.71 0.85
C THR A 345 30.63 -8.32 0.23
N ALA A 346 29.65 -8.11 -0.62
CA ALA A 346 29.35 -6.79 -1.14
C ALA A 346 28.26 -6.15 -0.27
N LYS A 347 28.56 -5.00 0.32
CA LYS A 347 27.59 -4.14 0.99
C LYS A 347 27.42 -2.88 0.17
N SER A 348 26.18 -2.52 -0.12
CA SER A 348 25.88 -1.17 -0.57
C SER A 348 25.69 -0.32 0.67
N ILE A 349 26.57 0.61 0.92
CA ILE A 349 26.36 1.66 1.91
C ILE A 349 25.75 2.82 1.14
N VAL A 350 24.51 3.12 1.44
CA VAL A 350 23.85 4.28 0.90
C VAL A 350 23.93 5.38 1.94
N PRO A 351 24.15 6.61 1.50
CA PRO A 351 24.38 7.74 2.36
C PRO A 351 23.23 8.07 3.31
N ASP A 352 23.57 8.81 4.32
CA ASP A 352 22.65 9.34 5.31
C ASP A 352 21.62 10.32 4.70
N SER A 353 20.85 10.98 5.51
CA SER A 353 19.73 11.82 5.09
C SER A 353 20.11 12.94 4.10
N ALA A 354 21.33 13.45 4.13
CA ALA A 354 21.74 14.55 3.24
C ALA A 354 21.92 14.08 1.79
N GLU A 355 22.42 12.87 1.59
CA GLU A 355 22.60 12.29 0.24
C GLU A 355 21.29 11.72 -0.33
N SER A 356 20.35 11.34 0.51
CA SER A 356 19.02 11.00 0.04
C SER A 356 18.27 12.20 -0.55
N GLU A 357 18.66 13.42 -0.17
CA GLU A 357 18.18 14.65 -0.75
C GLU A 357 18.62 14.82 -2.21
N GLU A 358 19.87 14.55 -2.51
CA GLU A 358 20.41 14.61 -3.87
C GLU A 358 19.75 13.57 -4.79
N VAL A 359 19.53 12.38 -4.29
CA VAL A 359 18.85 11.30 -5.01
C VAL A 359 17.42 11.70 -5.39
N MET A 360 16.68 12.33 -4.48
CA MET A 360 15.29 12.71 -4.72
C MET A 360 15.14 13.83 -5.76
N TYR A 361 16.11 14.74 -5.83
CA TYR A 361 16.06 15.93 -6.67
C TYR A 361 17.07 15.94 -7.82
N GLY A 362 17.72 14.83 -8.08
CA GLY A 362 18.51 14.65 -9.28
C GLY A 362 19.90 15.27 -9.28
N SER A 363 20.47 15.56 -8.10
CA SER A 363 21.79 16.16 -7.99
C SER A 363 22.86 15.16 -7.54
N GLY A 364 23.05 14.03 -8.20
CA GLY A 364 24.36 13.42 -8.07
C GLY A 364 24.50 11.91 -8.06
N ILE A 365 24.09 11.14 -7.07
CA ILE A 365 24.62 9.80 -6.88
C ILE A 365 23.72 8.69 -7.43
N SER A 366 22.43 8.87 -7.38
CA SER A 366 21.48 7.97 -8.04
C SER A 366 20.25 8.77 -8.49
N ASN A 367 19.99 8.72 -9.77
CA ASN A 367 18.76 9.27 -10.35
C ASN A 367 17.53 8.36 -10.11
N VAL A 368 17.67 7.36 -9.26
CA VAL A 368 16.64 6.34 -9.04
C VAL A 368 16.26 6.30 -7.57
N TYR A 369 14.98 6.44 -7.28
CA TYR A 369 14.49 6.30 -5.91
C TYR A 369 13.17 5.49 -5.83
N PRO A 370 12.93 4.78 -4.73
CA PRO A 370 11.73 3.96 -4.55
C PRO A 370 10.51 4.84 -4.30
N VAL A 371 9.51 4.72 -5.14
CA VAL A 371 8.29 5.55 -5.04
C VAL A 371 7.49 5.19 -3.80
N GLY A 372 7.31 3.91 -3.52
CA GLY A 372 6.48 3.44 -2.40
C GLY A 372 6.95 4.00 -1.05
N LEU A 373 8.24 3.93 -0.75
CA LEU A 373 8.79 4.40 0.52
C LEU A 373 8.63 5.91 0.77
N ASN A 374 8.43 6.67 -0.30
CA ASN A 374 8.27 8.12 -0.25
C ASN A 374 6.81 8.57 -0.23
N LEU A 375 5.87 7.64 -0.24
CA LEU A 375 4.45 7.94 -0.05
C LEU A 375 4.17 8.43 1.38
N PRO A 376 3.07 9.19 1.56
CA PRO A 376 2.63 9.59 2.88
C PRO A 376 2.45 8.40 3.82
N ASP A 377 2.77 8.60 5.09
CA ASP A 377 2.53 7.61 6.14
C ASP A 377 1.06 7.55 6.49
N MET A 378 0.33 6.73 5.77
CA MET A 378 -1.10 6.49 5.99
C MET A 378 -1.49 5.09 5.51
N THR A 379 -2.54 4.53 6.09
CA THR A 379 -3.06 3.24 5.65
C THR A 379 -3.77 3.34 4.30
N CYS A 380 -3.79 2.24 3.56
CA CYS A 380 -4.55 2.17 2.31
C CYS A 380 -6.04 2.48 2.54
N ALA A 381 -6.60 2.08 3.70
CA ALA A 381 -7.98 2.41 4.06
C ALA A 381 -8.20 3.91 4.25
N GLN A 382 -7.30 4.61 4.93
CA GLN A 382 -7.39 6.07 5.08
C GLN A 382 -7.32 6.76 3.72
N PHE A 383 -6.40 6.34 2.85
CA PHE A 383 -6.29 6.89 1.50
C PHE A 383 -7.59 6.75 0.71
N ILE A 384 -8.17 5.53 0.67
CA ILE A 384 -9.43 5.27 -0.04
C ILE A 384 -10.57 6.07 0.58
N LYS A 385 -10.73 6.09 1.90
CA LYS A 385 -11.76 6.87 2.60
C LYS A 385 -11.70 8.35 2.21
N ASN A 386 -10.52 8.94 2.21
CA ASN A 386 -10.36 10.34 1.83
C ASN A 386 -10.79 10.61 0.37
N LEU A 387 -10.45 9.71 -0.56
CA LEU A 387 -10.91 9.81 -1.94
C LEU A 387 -12.44 9.70 -2.04
N LEU A 388 -13.06 8.78 -1.29
CA LEU A 388 -14.50 8.62 -1.25
C LEU A 388 -15.19 9.91 -0.76
N TRP A 389 -14.67 10.51 0.31
CA TRP A 389 -15.23 11.76 0.85
C TRP A 389 -15.15 12.91 -0.15
N LEU A 390 -14.01 13.09 -0.82
CA LEU A 390 -13.85 14.15 -1.82
C LEU A 390 -14.85 14.04 -2.97
N HIS A 391 -15.35 12.85 -3.24
CA HIS A 391 -16.28 12.59 -4.33
C HIS A 391 -17.72 12.25 -3.90
N GLY A 392 -18.03 12.33 -2.59
CA GLY A 392 -19.34 11.95 -2.08
C GLY A 392 -19.72 10.50 -2.40
N LEU A 393 -18.71 9.62 -2.43
CA LEU A 393 -18.86 8.21 -2.77
C LEU A 393 -18.87 7.33 -1.53
N PHE A 394 -19.54 6.21 -1.65
CA PHE A 394 -19.64 5.17 -0.63
C PHE A 394 -19.21 3.85 -1.22
N ALA A 395 -18.53 3.05 -0.41
CA ALA A 395 -18.06 1.74 -0.80
C ALA A 395 -19.05 0.66 -0.37
N PHE A 396 -19.31 -0.27 -1.27
CA PHE A 396 -20.13 -1.45 -1.05
C PHE A 396 -19.30 -2.70 -1.40
N SER A 397 -19.39 -3.72 -0.56
CA SER A 397 -18.82 -5.03 -0.85
C SER A 397 -19.73 -6.09 -0.25
N LEU A 398 -20.24 -6.95 -1.08
CA LEU A 398 -21.09 -8.07 -0.64
C LEU A 398 -20.26 -9.34 -0.37
N ASP A 399 -19.19 -9.54 -1.15
CA ASP A 399 -18.32 -10.72 -1.10
C ASP A 399 -17.08 -10.54 -0.19
N GLY A 400 -16.90 -9.34 0.38
CA GLY A 400 -15.75 -9.02 1.20
C GLY A 400 -14.42 -8.87 0.43
N ARG A 401 -14.47 -8.78 -0.91
CA ARG A 401 -13.28 -8.65 -1.78
C ARG A 401 -13.45 -7.63 -2.89
N THR A 402 -14.63 -7.56 -3.47
CA THR A 402 -14.93 -6.69 -4.60
C THR A 402 -15.57 -5.41 -4.10
N PHE A 403 -15.00 -4.27 -4.47
CA PHE A 403 -15.57 -2.95 -4.17
C PHE A 403 -16.42 -2.45 -5.34
N GLU A 404 -17.57 -1.94 -4.99
CA GLU A 404 -18.43 -1.14 -5.85
C GLU A 404 -18.65 0.23 -5.19
N PHE A 405 -18.80 1.27 -5.99
CA PHE A 405 -18.94 2.64 -5.48
C PHE A 405 -20.22 3.27 -6.01
N ALA A 406 -20.89 3.99 -5.13
CA ALA A 406 -22.09 4.74 -5.47
C ALA A 406 -22.12 6.07 -4.72
N SER A 407 -22.73 7.09 -5.34
CA SER A 407 -22.99 8.40 -4.72
C SER A 407 -24.39 8.48 -4.13
N PHE A 408 -24.70 9.54 -3.39
CA PHE A 408 -26.08 9.81 -2.99
C PHE A 408 -27.03 9.99 -4.18
N ALA A 409 -26.53 10.52 -5.32
CA ALA A 409 -27.32 10.68 -6.52
C ALA A 409 -27.83 9.34 -7.08
N ALA A 410 -27.09 8.25 -6.88
CA ALA A 410 -27.52 6.91 -7.30
C ALA A 410 -28.85 6.48 -6.64
N LEU A 411 -29.17 6.97 -5.45
CA LEU A 411 -30.45 6.71 -4.81
C LEU A 411 -31.61 7.34 -5.59
N ASP A 412 -31.42 8.53 -6.15
CA ASP A 412 -32.44 9.17 -6.99
C ASP A 412 -32.53 8.52 -8.37
N GLU A 413 -31.39 8.21 -8.97
CA GLU A 413 -31.30 7.53 -10.27
C GLU A 413 -31.98 6.15 -10.24
N ASN A 414 -31.93 5.48 -9.09
CA ASN A 414 -32.54 4.16 -8.91
C ASN A 414 -34.03 4.21 -8.47
N LYS A 415 -34.69 5.37 -8.43
CA LYS A 415 -36.11 5.48 -8.09
C LYS A 415 -37.01 4.70 -9.06
N ASP A 416 -36.64 4.60 -10.33
CA ASP A 416 -37.37 3.86 -11.35
C ASP A 416 -37.39 2.34 -11.12
N ILE A 417 -36.39 1.83 -10.39
CA ILE A 417 -36.28 0.41 -10.01
C ILE A 417 -36.54 0.18 -8.52
N ALA A 418 -37.11 1.17 -7.85
CA ALA A 418 -37.37 1.13 -6.41
C ALA A 418 -38.17 -0.12 -6.00
N LEU A 419 -37.83 -0.67 -4.85
CA LEU A 419 -38.53 -1.81 -4.28
C LEU A 419 -39.88 -1.33 -3.69
N ASP A 420 -41.01 -1.81 -4.21
CA ASP A 420 -42.31 -1.54 -3.61
C ASP A 420 -42.50 -2.42 -2.36
N TRP A 421 -42.39 -1.79 -1.19
CA TRP A 421 -42.60 -2.43 0.11
C TRP A 421 -43.98 -2.09 0.72
N THR A 422 -44.89 -1.55 -0.06
CA THR A 422 -46.25 -1.15 0.38
C THR A 422 -46.96 -2.28 1.11
N ASP A 423 -47.02 -3.46 0.47
CA ASP A 423 -47.73 -4.62 1.03
C ASP A 423 -46.90 -5.44 2.03
N LYS A 424 -45.60 -5.09 2.18
CA LYS A 424 -44.72 -5.75 3.15
C LYS A 424 -44.78 -5.12 4.54
N MET A 425 -45.28 -3.91 4.67
CA MET A 425 -45.36 -3.22 5.95
C MET A 425 -46.38 -3.93 6.86
N VAL A 426 -45.96 -4.34 8.06
CA VAL A 426 -46.77 -5.14 8.99
C VAL A 426 -47.93 -4.32 9.57
N THR A 427 -47.74 -3.01 9.74
CA THR A 427 -48.71 -2.09 10.27
C THR A 427 -48.96 -0.95 9.28
N LEU A 428 -50.15 -0.36 9.29
CA LEU A 428 -50.49 0.76 8.39
C LEU A 428 -49.70 2.04 8.67
N GLN A 429 -49.08 2.15 9.82
CA GLN A 429 -48.26 3.30 10.22
C GLN A 429 -46.92 2.85 10.76
N PRO A 430 -45.87 3.67 10.60
CA PRO A 430 -44.58 3.42 11.23
C PRO A 430 -44.71 3.33 12.75
N LYS A 431 -43.87 2.51 13.38
CA LYS A 431 -43.78 2.42 14.84
C LYS A 431 -43.20 3.69 15.45
N GLU A 432 -42.27 4.29 14.73
CA GLU A 432 -41.54 5.47 15.17
C GLU A 432 -41.27 6.37 13.97
N ARG A 433 -41.34 7.67 14.19
CA ARG A 433 -40.90 8.69 13.25
C ARG A 433 -39.96 9.64 13.97
N GLN A 434 -38.75 9.72 13.47
CA GLN A 434 -37.72 10.63 13.94
C GLN A 434 -37.50 11.75 12.92
N THR A 435 -37.19 12.95 13.40
CA THR A 435 -36.97 14.15 12.60
C THR A 435 -35.52 14.65 12.74
N LYS A 436 -34.65 13.86 13.33
CA LYS A 436 -33.24 14.23 13.58
C LYS A 436 -32.30 13.16 13.07
N LEU A 437 -31.22 13.63 12.52
CA LEU A 437 -30.01 12.84 12.20
C LEU A 437 -28.88 13.26 13.14
N ASP A 438 -27.74 12.58 13.07
CA ASP A 438 -26.52 12.97 13.75
C ASP A 438 -25.82 14.10 12.97
N THR A 439 -26.46 15.26 12.92
CA THR A 439 -26.01 16.47 12.24
C THR A 439 -26.13 17.67 13.19
N ALA A 440 -25.43 18.74 12.87
CA ALA A 440 -25.54 20.03 13.55
C ALA A 440 -26.13 21.10 12.61
N ARG A 441 -26.43 22.29 13.12
CA ARG A 441 -26.89 23.41 12.28
C ARG A 441 -25.85 23.79 11.22
N LYS A 442 -24.56 23.68 11.57
CA LYS A 442 -23.44 23.83 10.64
C LYS A 442 -22.58 22.58 10.67
N ASN A 443 -22.50 21.89 9.56
CA ASN A 443 -21.73 20.68 9.38
C ASN A 443 -20.51 21.00 8.52
N TYR A 444 -19.32 21.04 9.12
CA TYR A 444 -18.10 21.43 8.46
C TYR A 444 -17.42 20.26 7.76
N PHE A 445 -16.94 20.56 6.57
CA PHE A 445 -16.05 19.71 5.78
C PHE A 445 -14.71 20.42 5.68
N ARG A 446 -13.65 19.80 6.17
CA ARG A 446 -12.34 20.43 6.32
C ARG A 446 -11.25 19.57 5.72
N TYR A 447 -10.20 20.24 5.26
CA TYR A 447 -8.91 19.62 5.01
C TYR A 447 -8.09 19.56 6.30
N LYS A 448 -7.02 18.76 6.30
CA LYS A 448 -6.06 18.74 7.41
C LYS A 448 -5.43 20.13 7.53
N GLU A 449 -5.34 20.62 8.75
CA GLU A 449 -4.66 21.89 9.03
C GLU A 449 -3.17 21.78 8.71
N ALA A 450 -2.63 22.87 8.14
CA ALA A 450 -1.22 23.02 7.85
C ALA A 450 -0.84 24.49 7.94
N ASP A 451 0.38 24.78 8.39
CA ASP A 451 0.83 26.12 8.72
C ASP A 451 0.93 27.06 7.51
N TRP A 452 0.91 26.52 6.30
CA TRP A 452 1.09 27.28 5.06
C TRP A 452 -0.21 27.77 4.41
N TYR A 453 -1.38 27.52 5.00
CA TYR A 453 -2.64 28.05 4.48
C TYR A 453 -3.71 28.23 5.55
N ASP A 454 -4.60 29.19 5.31
CA ASP A 454 -5.79 29.36 6.14
C ASP A 454 -6.88 28.37 5.75
N ASN A 455 -7.10 27.37 6.59
CA ASN A 455 -8.08 26.31 6.36
C ASN A 455 -9.51 26.85 6.22
N ALA A 456 -9.83 27.99 6.82
CA ALA A 456 -11.16 28.61 6.74
C ALA A 456 -11.55 28.95 5.30
N GLN A 457 -10.60 29.27 4.43
CA GLN A 457 -10.88 29.61 3.03
C GLN A 457 -11.27 28.38 2.18
N TYR A 458 -10.92 27.18 2.63
CA TYR A 458 -11.06 25.94 1.86
C TYR A 458 -12.07 24.97 2.45
N GLN A 459 -12.57 25.25 3.66
CA GLN A 459 -13.64 24.48 4.29
C GLN A 459 -14.96 24.68 3.54
N GLY A 460 -15.82 23.68 3.65
CA GLY A 460 -17.20 23.77 3.21
C GLY A 460 -18.15 23.60 4.39
N VAL A 461 -19.35 24.08 4.27
CA VAL A 461 -20.36 23.92 5.29
C VAL A 461 -21.71 23.58 4.68
N LEU A 462 -22.35 22.55 5.24
CA LEU A 462 -23.76 22.28 5.02
C LEU A 462 -24.54 22.77 6.23
N THR A 463 -25.53 23.63 5.99
CA THR A 463 -26.35 24.23 7.03
C THR A 463 -27.73 23.61 7.05
N THR A 464 -28.36 23.56 8.22
CA THR A 464 -29.77 23.23 8.39
C THR A 464 -30.49 24.29 9.23
N ASP A 465 -31.79 24.41 9.08
CA ASP A 465 -32.61 25.40 9.79
C ASP A 465 -33.11 24.88 11.16
N ASP A 466 -32.73 23.63 11.53
CA ASP A 466 -33.20 23.04 12.79
C ASP A 466 -32.49 23.69 13.99
N GLU A 467 -33.26 24.48 14.76
CA GLU A 467 -32.77 25.17 15.94
C GLU A 467 -32.61 24.26 17.17
N THR A 468 -33.03 23.00 17.08
CA THR A 468 -33.09 22.06 18.20
C THR A 468 -31.94 21.09 18.28
N ILE A 469 -30.96 21.25 17.40
CA ILE A 469 -29.74 20.44 17.33
C ILE A 469 -28.51 21.29 17.66
N ASP A 470 -27.35 20.66 17.80
CA ASP A 470 -26.09 21.34 18.11
C ASP A 470 -25.76 22.45 17.09
N ALA A 471 -25.08 23.47 17.54
CA ALA A 471 -24.77 24.62 16.70
C ALA A 471 -23.81 24.25 15.55
N GLU A 472 -22.78 23.48 15.84
CA GLU A 472 -21.68 23.18 14.90
C GLU A 472 -21.13 21.78 15.13
N LYS A 473 -20.67 21.14 14.04
CA LYS A 473 -19.99 19.85 14.08
C LYS A 473 -18.99 19.75 12.94
N ASP A 474 -17.80 19.22 13.22
CA ASP A 474 -16.90 18.74 12.16
C ASP A 474 -17.45 17.42 11.62
N TYR A 475 -18.04 17.48 10.43
CA TYR A 475 -18.69 16.34 9.81
C TYR A 475 -17.70 15.46 9.04
N CYS A 476 -16.79 16.10 8.32
CA CYS A 476 -15.74 15.43 7.57
C CYS A 476 -14.42 16.19 7.73
N LYS A 477 -13.39 15.51 8.21
CA LYS A 477 -12.03 16.01 8.29
C LYS A 477 -11.12 15.13 7.47
N SER A 478 -10.69 15.62 6.31
CA SER A 478 -9.76 14.92 5.43
C SER A 478 -8.36 14.85 6.06
N ASP A 479 -7.65 13.75 5.81
CA ASP A 479 -6.23 13.62 6.16
C ASP A 479 -5.32 14.35 5.16
N PHE A 480 -5.85 14.77 4.01
CA PHE A 480 -5.11 15.56 3.02
C PHE A 480 -5.09 17.05 3.39
N ALA A 481 -3.92 17.66 3.21
CA ALA A 481 -3.77 19.11 3.18
C ALA A 481 -3.90 19.63 1.75
N LEU A 482 -4.25 20.90 1.61
CA LEU A 482 -4.23 21.62 0.34
C LEU A 482 -2.97 22.45 0.19
N ILE A 483 -2.64 22.71 -1.06
CA ILE A 483 -1.56 23.63 -1.43
C ILE A 483 -2.20 24.84 -2.12
N PRO A 484 -2.17 26.03 -1.49
CA PRO A 484 -2.77 27.23 -2.07
C PRO A 484 -2.00 27.75 -3.29
N ASP A 485 -0.68 27.58 -3.28
CA ASP A 485 0.24 27.95 -4.34
C ASP A 485 0.70 26.70 -5.12
N ASN A 486 1.35 26.90 -6.25
CA ASN A 486 1.79 25.80 -7.11
C ASN A 486 3.02 25.03 -6.55
N LYS A 487 3.31 25.14 -5.27
CA LYS A 487 4.46 24.51 -4.64
C LYS A 487 4.11 23.91 -3.29
N ILE A 488 4.75 22.80 -2.96
CA ILE A 488 4.70 22.18 -1.65
C ILE A 488 5.80 22.83 -0.80
N PRO A 489 5.52 23.34 0.39
CA PRO A 489 6.54 23.97 1.23
C PRO A 489 7.40 22.93 1.95
N ALA A 490 8.01 22.02 1.20
CA ALA A 490 8.89 20.99 1.72
C ALA A 490 10.32 21.52 1.96
N TRP A 491 10.71 22.52 1.20
CA TRP A 491 12.04 23.13 1.27
C TRP A 491 11.96 24.59 1.65
N SER A 492 12.79 24.99 2.58
CA SER A 492 12.97 26.39 2.99
C SER A 492 14.47 26.69 3.13
N VAL A 493 14.81 27.95 3.05
CA VAL A 493 16.17 28.43 3.36
C VAL A 493 16.17 28.90 4.81
N ASN A 494 17.06 28.36 5.64
CA ASN A 494 17.23 28.77 7.03
C ASN A 494 17.93 30.15 7.15
N GLU A 495 18.09 30.63 8.38
CA GLU A 495 18.72 31.92 8.65
C GLU A 495 20.20 32.00 8.21
N ASP A 496 20.86 30.84 8.12
CA ASP A 496 22.26 30.74 7.69
C ASP A 496 22.40 30.64 6.16
N GLY A 497 21.27 30.65 5.42
CA GLY A 497 21.25 30.54 3.98
C GLY A 497 21.33 29.10 3.45
N GLU A 498 21.24 28.11 4.33
CA GLU A 498 21.23 26.71 3.98
C GLU A 498 19.81 26.20 3.72
N TRP A 499 19.70 25.18 2.86
CA TRP A 499 18.44 24.54 2.57
C TRP A 499 18.03 23.57 3.66
N ASP A 500 16.85 23.77 4.22
CA ASP A 500 16.23 22.89 5.19
C ASP A 500 15.01 22.18 4.61
N PHE A 501 14.82 20.93 4.97
CA PHE A 501 13.72 20.08 4.50
C PHE A 501 12.78 19.70 5.64
N ALA A 502 11.53 20.11 5.51
CA ALA A 502 10.47 19.82 6.46
C ALA A 502 9.68 18.53 6.14
N GLY A 503 10.19 17.69 5.25
CA GLY A 503 9.41 16.62 4.61
C GLY A 503 8.78 15.58 5.52
N ASP A 504 9.45 15.19 6.60
CA ASP A 504 8.92 14.16 7.51
C ASP A 504 7.69 14.62 8.31
N ASN A 505 7.46 15.91 8.39
CA ASN A 505 6.31 16.52 9.06
C ASN A 505 5.22 17.00 8.11
N LEU A 506 5.40 16.81 6.81
CA LEU A 506 4.39 17.22 5.84
C LEU A 506 3.16 16.32 5.92
N PRO A 507 1.96 16.91 6.01
CA PRO A 507 0.75 16.14 5.86
C PRO A 507 0.65 15.58 4.43
N PRO A 508 -0.11 14.51 4.20
CA PRO A 508 -0.40 14.03 2.87
C PRO A 508 -1.00 15.11 2.00
N VAL A 509 -0.49 15.27 0.79
CA VAL A 509 -0.95 16.27 -0.17
C VAL A 509 -1.45 15.62 -1.43
N LEU A 510 -2.70 15.92 -1.79
CA LEU A 510 -3.30 15.52 -3.05
C LEU A 510 -3.30 16.71 -4.01
N VAL A 511 -2.60 16.57 -5.13
CA VAL A 511 -2.54 17.61 -6.17
C VAL A 511 -3.48 17.26 -7.33
N SER A 512 -4.04 18.28 -7.98
CA SER A 512 -4.89 18.11 -9.15
C SER A 512 -4.55 19.13 -10.23
N ALA A 513 -4.97 18.86 -11.45
CA ALA A 513 -4.76 19.64 -12.63
C ALA A 513 -3.29 19.78 -13.07
N TYR A 514 -2.92 18.99 -14.04
CA TYR A 514 -1.65 19.11 -14.75
C TYR A 514 -1.91 19.25 -16.25
N VAL A 515 -0.99 19.88 -16.96
CA VAL A 515 -0.98 19.96 -18.42
C VAL A 515 0.25 19.29 -18.98
N VAL A 516 0.18 18.94 -20.25
CA VAL A 516 1.33 18.49 -21.04
C VAL A 516 1.81 19.67 -21.86
N VAL A 517 3.04 20.13 -21.62
CA VAL A 517 3.71 21.17 -22.38
C VAL A 517 4.99 20.58 -22.95
N ASP A 518 5.16 20.65 -24.27
CA ASP A 518 6.33 20.12 -25.00
C ASP A 518 6.69 18.68 -24.59
N SER A 519 5.67 17.82 -24.51
CA SER A 519 5.78 16.43 -24.09
C SER A 519 6.21 16.21 -22.63
N VAL A 520 6.29 17.26 -21.82
CA VAL A 520 6.53 17.18 -20.38
C VAL A 520 5.22 17.41 -19.66
N VAL A 521 4.88 16.52 -18.72
CA VAL A 521 3.74 16.72 -17.83
C VAL A 521 4.14 17.72 -16.77
N MET A 522 3.54 18.87 -16.77
CA MET A 522 3.76 19.91 -15.78
C MET A 522 2.52 20.12 -14.93
N LEU A 523 2.73 20.36 -13.65
CA LEU A 523 1.68 20.80 -12.76
C LEU A 523 1.38 22.27 -13.06
N THR A 524 0.20 22.56 -13.58
CA THR A 524 -0.22 23.95 -13.83
C THR A 524 -0.76 24.64 -12.62
N SER A 525 -1.30 23.86 -11.67
CA SER A 525 -1.86 24.37 -10.44
C SER A 525 -1.99 23.24 -9.45
N CYS A 526 -1.30 23.34 -8.33
CA CYS A 526 -1.53 22.45 -7.18
C CYS A 526 -2.89 22.73 -6.53
N TYR A 527 -3.45 23.87 -6.83
CA TYR A 527 -4.73 24.32 -6.36
C TYR A 527 -5.70 24.48 -7.52
N ASN A 528 -6.75 23.69 -7.48
CA ASN A 528 -7.89 23.83 -8.35
C ASN A 528 -9.10 24.29 -7.52
N SER A 529 -9.80 25.33 -7.97
CA SER A 529 -11.06 25.74 -7.34
C SER A 529 -12.04 24.59 -7.17
N ALA A 530 -11.93 23.57 -8.01
CA ALA A 530 -12.74 22.35 -7.91
C ALA A 530 -12.45 21.50 -6.65
N GLN A 531 -11.32 21.70 -5.98
CA GLN A 531 -11.00 21.01 -4.70
C GLN A 531 -11.49 21.78 -3.47
N ARG A 532 -11.99 23.00 -3.61
CA ARG A 532 -12.65 23.68 -2.48
C ARG A 532 -13.87 22.90 -2.04
N TRP A 533 -14.00 22.69 -0.75
CA TRP A 533 -15.14 21.92 -0.22
C TRP A 533 -16.49 22.49 -0.64
N ASN A 534 -16.67 23.80 -0.73
CA ASN A 534 -17.93 24.37 -1.23
C ASN A 534 -18.27 23.90 -2.64
N ASN A 535 -17.27 23.75 -3.52
CA ASN A 535 -17.48 23.23 -4.88
C ASN A 535 -17.69 21.71 -4.90
N LEU A 536 -17.05 20.98 -4.00
CA LEU A 536 -17.26 19.54 -3.84
C LEU A 536 -18.67 19.27 -3.30
N LEU A 537 -19.10 20.04 -2.29
CA LEU A 537 -20.43 19.93 -1.71
C LEU A 537 -21.52 20.21 -2.74
N SER A 538 -21.38 21.27 -3.51
CA SER A 538 -22.35 21.62 -4.57
C SER A 538 -22.43 20.59 -5.71
N ARG A 539 -21.42 19.76 -5.91
CA ARG A 539 -21.39 18.73 -6.96
C ARG A 539 -21.82 17.36 -6.48
N HIS A 540 -21.36 16.97 -5.30
CA HIS A 540 -21.40 15.58 -4.88
C HIS A 540 -22.34 15.34 -3.69
N TYR A 541 -22.77 16.40 -2.98
CA TYR A 541 -23.52 16.28 -1.73
C TYR A 541 -24.89 16.92 -1.77
N GLN A 542 -25.42 17.28 -2.95
CA GLN A 542 -26.72 17.95 -3.08
C GLN A 542 -27.86 17.13 -2.47
N GLN A 543 -27.91 15.83 -2.74
CA GLN A 543 -28.93 14.94 -2.19
C GLN A 543 -28.81 14.82 -0.66
N TYR A 544 -27.59 14.69 -0.17
CA TYR A 544 -27.35 14.66 1.26
C TYR A 544 -27.76 15.98 1.92
N ALA A 545 -27.42 17.11 1.33
CA ALA A 545 -27.82 18.43 1.82
C ALA A 545 -29.34 18.57 1.88
N ALA A 546 -30.06 18.10 0.85
CA ALA A 546 -31.54 18.10 0.86
C ALA A 546 -32.12 17.20 1.95
N MET A 547 -31.54 16.05 2.20
CA MET A 547 -31.98 15.11 3.22
C MET A 547 -31.82 15.65 4.65
N ILE A 548 -30.72 16.37 4.94
CA ILE A 548 -30.45 16.87 6.29
C ILE A 548 -31.23 18.13 6.65
N GLN A 549 -31.86 18.83 5.68
CA GLN A 549 -32.65 20.04 5.98
C GLN A 549 -33.84 19.72 6.88
N HIS A 550 -34.63 18.75 6.52
CA HIS A 550 -35.80 18.31 7.29
C HIS A 550 -35.86 16.78 7.24
N PRO A 551 -35.00 16.10 7.96
CA PRO A 551 -34.89 14.64 7.84
C PRO A 551 -36.16 13.97 8.39
N VAL A 552 -36.59 12.95 7.69
CA VAL A 552 -37.67 12.07 8.14
C VAL A 552 -37.17 10.65 8.15
N VAL A 553 -36.99 10.11 9.32
CA VAL A 553 -36.61 8.71 9.52
C VAL A 553 -37.80 7.96 10.06
N ILE A 554 -38.23 6.92 9.39
CA ILE A 554 -39.28 6.03 9.87
C ILE A 554 -38.69 4.68 10.27
N LYS A 555 -39.29 4.12 11.33
CA LYS A 555 -38.94 2.78 11.80
C LYS A 555 -40.20 1.93 11.78
N ALA A 556 -40.16 0.84 11.06
CA ALA A 556 -41.29 -0.05 10.89
C ALA A 556 -40.86 -1.52 10.70
N ASP A 557 -41.79 -2.43 10.96
CA ASP A 557 -41.64 -3.85 10.67
C ASP A 557 -42.16 -4.17 9.28
N PHE A 558 -41.39 -4.97 8.56
CA PHE A 558 -41.67 -5.43 7.22
C PHE A 558 -41.65 -6.96 7.14
N LEU A 559 -42.53 -7.53 6.35
CA LEU A 559 -42.48 -8.92 5.96
C LEU A 559 -41.39 -9.09 4.93
N VAL A 560 -40.36 -9.88 5.27
CA VAL A 560 -39.24 -10.15 4.38
C VAL A 560 -39.06 -11.65 4.17
N THR A 561 -38.79 -12.02 2.95
CA THR A 561 -38.47 -13.40 2.58
C THR A 561 -36.96 -13.62 2.54
N THR A 562 -36.52 -14.86 2.49
CA THR A 562 -35.11 -15.21 2.25
C THR A 562 -34.59 -14.60 0.94
N ALA A 563 -35.44 -14.59 -0.11
CA ALA A 563 -35.09 -13.99 -1.40
C ALA A 563 -34.91 -12.46 -1.29
N ASP A 564 -35.79 -11.77 -0.56
CA ASP A 564 -35.65 -10.32 -0.34
C ASP A 564 -34.32 -9.95 0.34
N LEU A 565 -33.92 -10.75 1.33
CA LEU A 565 -32.67 -10.52 2.06
C LEU A 565 -31.44 -10.83 1.23
N ASN A 566 -31.50 -11.88 0.40
CA ASN A 566 -30.40 -12.28 -0.46
C ASN A 566 -30.16 -11.32 -1.63
N GLN A 567 -31.21 -10.65 -2.09
CA GLN A 567 -31.18 -9.65 -3.16
C GLN A 567 -31.13 -8.22 -2.66
N LEU A 568 -30.97 -8.02 -1.34
CA LEU A 568 -30.98 -6.70 -0.75
C LEU A 568 -29.79 -5.87 -1.24
N ASP A 569 -30.09 -4.85 -2.04
CA ASP A 569 -29.15 -3.83 -2.46
C ASP A 569 -29.52 -2.49 -1.84
N MET A 570 -28.69 -1.96 -0.95
CA MET A 570 -28.95 -0.71 -0.24
C MET A 570 -28.83 0.55 -1.13
N ARG A 571 -28.41 0.38 -2.39
CA ARG A 571 -28.38 1.44 -3.41
C ARG A 571 -29.74 1.64 -4.08
N ILE A 572 -30.65 0.68 -3.90
CA ILE A 572 -32.01 0.73 -4.44
C ILE A 572 -32.97 1.23 -3.36
N PRO A 573 -33.68 2.33 -3.60
CA PRO A 573 -34.64 2.86 -2.63
C PRO A 573 -35.87 1.99 -2.49
N VAL A 574 -36.58 2.19 -1.38
CA VAL A 574 -37.91 1.58 -1.09
C VAL A 574 -38.99 2.61 -1.35
N TYR A 575 -40.04 2.20 -2.03
CA TYR A 575 -41.26 2.99 -2.20
C TYR A 575 -42.34 2.49 -1.24
N LEU A 576 -43.03 3.43 -0.59
CA LEU A 576 -44.20 3.18 0.27
C LEU A 576 -45.40 4.00 -0.21
N LYS A 577 -46.43 3.34 -0.74
CA LYS A 577 -47.65 3.99 -1.22
C LYS A 577 -48.42 4.70 -0.11
N GLN A 578 -48.34 4.19 1.14
CA GLN A 578 -48.96 4.78 2.31
C GLN A 578 -48.52 6.23 2.54
N THR A 579 -47.32 6.57 2.20
CA THR A 579 -46.73 7.91 2.32
C THR A 579 -46.57 8.61 0.97
N GLY A 580 -46.64 7.86 -0.15
CA GLY A 580 -46.35 8.35 -1.48
C GLY A 580 -44.87 8.79 -1.65
N ARG A 581 -43.95 8.20 -0.89
CA ARG A 581 -42.54 8.63 -0.81
C ARG A 581 -41.58 7.50 -1.04
N TYR A 582 -40.36 7.88 -1.46
CA TYR A 582 -39.21 7.01 -1.59
C TYR A 582 -38.30 7.14 -0.36
N TYR A 583 -37.68 6.04 0.02
CA TYR A 583 -36.85 5.96 1.21
C TYR A 583 -35.53 5.23 0.90
N ALA A 584 -34.45 5.73 1.42
CA ALA A 584 -33.20 4.96 1.50
C ALA A 584 -33.23 4.05 2.75
N ILE A 585 -32.77 2.83 2.61
CA ILE A 585 -32.62 1.91 3.74
C ILE A 585 -31.38 2.32 4.53
N ARG A 586 -31.54 2.78 5.76
CA ARG A 586 -30.44 3.07 6.68
C ARG A 586 -29.95 1.81 7.36
N LYS A 587 -30.90 1.01 7.87
CA LYS A 587 -30.61 -0.21 8.61
C LYS A 587 -31.77 -1.18 8.48
N LEU A 588 -31.45 -2.46 8.35
CA LEU A 588 -32.43 -3.53 8.37
C LEU A 588 -31.98 -4.58 9.38
N THR A 589 -32.84 -4.90 10.35
CA THR A 589 -32.55 -5.90 11.39
C THR A 589 -33.62 -6.99 11.33
N THR A 590 -33.22 -8.22 11.02
CA THR A 590 -34.14 -9.35 11.05
C THR A 590 -34.51 -9.69 12.49
N LYS A 591 -35.80 -9.79 12.80
CA LYS A 591 -36.31 -10.23 14.09
C LYS A 591 -36.53 -11.74 14.15
N ASN A 592 -36.93 -12.29 13.02
CA ASN A 592 -37.10 -13.70 12.78
C ASN A 592 -37.00 -13.97 11.27
N ALA A 593 -37.33 -15.17 10.85
CA ALA A 593 -37.24 -15.58 9.46
C ALA A 593 -38.18 -14.85 8.48
N LYS A 594 -39.21 -14.15 8.99
CA LYS A 594 -40.27 -13.52 8.16
C LYS A 594 -40.41 -12.03 8.39
N VAL A 595 -39.86 -11.50 9.48
CA VAL A 595 -40.03 -10.11 9.86
C VAL A 595 -38.70 -9.45 10.11
N ALA A 596 -38.49 -8.30 9.49
CA ALA A 596 -37.38 -7.42 9.76
C ALA A 596 -37.86 -6.03 10.14
N GLU A 597 -37.17 -5.38 11.04
CA GLU A 597 -37.32 -3.98 11.35
C GLU A 597 -36.40 -3.16 10.46
N ALA A 598 -36.96 -2.22 9.72
CA ALA A 598 -36.22 -1.29 8.89
C ALA A 598 -36.26 0.14 9.45
N GLU A 599 -35.11 0.79 9.42
CA GLU A 599 -34.95 2.23 9.57
C GLU A 599 -34.77 2.80 8.16
N LEU A 600 -35.74 3.62 7.74
CA LEU A 600 -35.82 4.18 6.39
C LEU A 600 -35.73 5.70 6.45
N ILE A 601 -34.91 6.32 5.62
CA ILE A 601 -34.80 7.78 5.49
C ILE A 601 -35.48 8.24 4.21
N GLU A 602 -36.37 9.23 4.33
CA GLU A 602 -37.07 9.81 3.18
C GLU A 602 -36.10 10.50 2.21
N LEU A 603 -36.18 10.15 0.93
CA LEU A 603 -35.49 10.84 -0.15
C LEU A 603 -36.32 12.06 -0.59
N LYS A 604 -35.69 13.22 -0.63
CA LYS A 604 -36.31 14.50 -1.00
C LYS A 604 -36.36 14.72 -2.51
#